data_3a94e606549a6886994b2a4a9158e4a4
#
_entry.id   3a94e606549a6886994b2a4a9158e4a4
#
_cell.length_a   1.000
_cell.length_b   1.000
_cell.length_c   1.000
_cell.angle_alpha   90.00
_cell.angle_beta   90.00
_cell.angle_gamma   90.00
#
_symmetry.space_group_name_H-M   'P 1'
#
loop_
_entity.id
_entity.type
_entity.pdbx_description
1 polymer ?
#
loop_
_entity_poly.entity_id
_entity_poly.type
_entity_poly.pdbx_seq_one_letter_code
_entity_poly.pdbx_strand_id
1 'polypeptide(L)'
;MDKKIALISGITGQDGSFLAEFLIEKGYEVHGILRRSSSFNTGRIEHLYLDEWVRDMKKNRLVNLHYGDMTDSSSLIRIIQQVQPDEIYNLAAQSHVKVSFDVPEYTAEADAVGTLRMLEAVRILGLEKKTKIYQASTSELFGLVQEVPQKETTPFYPRSPYGVAKQYGFLD
;
A
#
# COMPACT_ATOMS: atom_id res chain seq x y z
N MET A 1 -5.71 18.60 -19.56
CA MET A 1 -4.78 17.49 -19.22
C MET A 1 -5.56 16.52 -18.35
N ASP A 2 -5.56 15.26 -18.69
CA ASP A 2 -6.21 14.27 -17.86
C ASP A 2 -5.49 14.20 -16.51
N LYS A 3 -6.25 14.04 -15.43
CA LYS A 3 -5.68 13.91 -14.09
C LYS A 3 -4.92 12.60 -14.00
N LYS A 4 -3.72 12.62 -13.39
CA LYS A 4 -3.04 11.37 -13.03
C LYS A 4 -3.82 10.63 -11.95
N ILE A 5 -3.84 9.31 -12.05
CA ILE A 5 -4.57 8.44 -11.14
C ILE A 5 -3.56 7.75 -10.21
N ALA A 6 -3.74 7.91 -8.90
CA ALA A 6 -2.93 7.25 -7.87
C ALA A 6 -3.77 6.23 -7.09
N LEU A 7 -3.21 5.04 -6.87
CA LEU A 7 -3.79 4.00 -6.02
C LEU A 7 -2.88 3.79 -4.81
N ILE A 8 -3.44 3.95 -3.60
CA ILE A 8 -2.71 3.81 -2.33
C ILE A 8 -3.24 2.61 -1.56
N SER A 9 -2.42 1.59 -1.33
CA SER A 9 -2.70 0.57 -0.33
C SER A 9 -2.26 1.07 1.06
N GLY A 10 -2.99 0.70 2.13
CA GLY A 10 -2.69 1.21 3.46
C GLY A 10 -3.04 2.70 3.68
N ILE A 11 -3.99 3.22 2.91
CA ILE A 11 -4.42 4.63 2.93
C ILE A 11 -4.90 5.10 4.32
N THR A 12 -5.38 4.21 5.18
CA THR A 12 -5.83 4.51 6.56
C THR A 12 -4.69 4.63 7.55
N GLY A 13 -3.46 4.28 7.15
CA GLY A 13 -2.25 4.48 7.95
C GLY A 13 -1.82 5.93 7.98
N GLN A 14 -0.81 6.25 8.81
CA GLN A 14 -0.29 7.61 8.93
C GLN A 14 0.27 8.10 7.59
N ASP A 15 1.22 7.38 7.01
CA ASP A 15 1.86 7.79 5.75
C ASP A 15 0.86 7.79 4.59
N GLY A 16 -0.05 6.80 4.54
CA GLY A 16 -1.08 6.72 3.52
C GLY A 16 -2.05 7.90 3.53
N SER A 17 -2.45 8.35 4.72
CA SER A 17 -3.34 9.51 4.85
C SER A 17 -2.67 10.82 4.43
N PHE A 18 -1.45 11.09 4.87
CA PHE A 18 -0.69 12.27 4.45
C PHE A 18 -0.36 12.25 2.95
N LEU A 19 -0.02 11.08 2.41
CA LEU A 19 0.21 10.94 0.97
C LEU A 19 -1.06 11.24 0.17
N ALA A 20 -2.21 10.77 0.64
CA ALA A 20 -3.49 11.05 -0.01
C ALA A 20 -3.77 12.55 -0.08
N GLU A 21 -3.60 13.27 1.04
CA GLU A 21 -3.74 14.74 1.08
C GLU A 21 -2.80 15.43 0.07
N PHE A 22 -1.52 15.06 0.12
CA PHE A 22 -0.50 15.62 -0.76
C PHE A 22 -0.80 15.41 -2.25
N LEU A 23 -1.24 14.20 -2.62
CA LEU A 23 -1.58 13.89 -4.02
C LEU A 23 -2.85 14.62 -4.48
N ILE A 24 -3.84 14.80 -3.60
CA ILE A 24 -5.04 15.63 -3.87
C ILE A 24 -4.63 17.07 -4.15
N GLU A 25 -3.77 17.67 -3.33
CA GLU A 25 -3.24 19.03 -3.54
C GLU A 25 -2.47 19.15 -4.86
N LYS A 26 -1.81 18.08 -5.30
CA LYS A 26 -1.14 17.99 -6.61
C LYS A 26 -2.11 17.78 -7.78
N GLY A 27 -3.39 17.65 -7.53
CA GLY A 27 -4.43 17.51 -8.55
C GLY A 27 -4.61 16.07 -9.08
N TYR A 28 -4.10 15.05 -8.38
CA TYR A 28 -4.35 13.65 -8.70
C TYR A 28 -5.79 13.25 -8.42
N GLU A 29 -6.27 12.25 -9.16
CA GLU A 29 -7.40 11.44 -8.75
C GLU A 29 -6.87 10.33 -7.83
N VAL A 30 -7.32 10.35 -6.56
CA VAL A 30 -6.78 9.45 -5.53
C VAL A 30 -7.76 8.33 -5.23
N HIS A 31 -7.27 7.11 -5.30
CA HIS A 31 -7.95 5.88 -4.93
C HIS A 31 -7.23 5.21 -3.77
N GLY A 32 -7.97 4.65 -2.83
CA GLY A 32 -7.42 3.96 -1.66
C GLY A 32 -7.93 2.54 -1.52
N ILE A 33 -7.05 1.60 -1.18
CA ILE A 33 -7.44 0.25 -0.78
C ILE A 33 -7.68 0.23 0.72
N LEU A 34 -8.89 -0.13 1.11
CA LEU A 34 -9.35 -0.24 2.49
C LEU A 34 -9.60 -1.71 2.83
N ARG A 35 -8.88 -2.24 3.82
CA ARG A 35 -9.16 -3.57 4.36
C ARG A 35 -10.42 -3.53 5.24
N ARG A 36 -11.33 -4.47 5.03
CA ARG A 36 -12.49 -4.61 5.90
C ARG A 36 -12.05 -5.01 7.33
N SER A 37 -12.48 -4.23 8.30
CA SER A 37 -12.21 -4.47 9.71
C SER A 37 -13.51 -4.36 10.50
N SER A 38 -13.60 -5.08 11.61
CA SER A 38 -14.70 -4.94 12.57
C SER A 38 -14.62 -3.67 13.40
N SER A 39 -13.45 -3.02 13.45
CA SER A 39 -13.26 -1.72 14.09
C SER A 39 -13.11 -0.62 13.04
N PHE A 40 -13.62 0.57 13.35
CA PHE A 40 -13.42 1.75 12.50
C PHE A 40 -11.94 2.12 12.47
N ASN A 41 -11.35 2.15 11.28
CA ASN A 41 -9.93 2.52 11.08
C ASN A 41 -9.77 3.69 10.09
N THR A 42 -10.85 4.39 9.78
CA THR A 42 -10.91 5.47 8.77
C THR A 42 -10.68 6.86 9.33
N GLY A 43 -10.56 7.02 10.65
CA GLY A 43 -10.51 8.34 11.31
C GLY A 43 -9.47 9.32 10.74
N ARG A 44 -8.34 8.82 10.19
CA ARG A 44 -7.32 9.68 9.56
C ARG A 44 -7.71 10.23 8.20
N ILE A 45 -8.68 9.61 7.54
CA ILE A 45 -9.08 9.97 6.16
C ILE A 45 -10.55 10.40 6.07
N GLU A 46 -11.28 10.48 7.19
CA GLU A 46 -12.71 10.85 7.20
C GLU A 46 -12.98 12.20 6.52
N HIS A 47 -12.10 13.15 6.70
CA HIS A 47 -12.19 14.48 6.06
C HIS A 47 -11.93 14.45 4.54
N LEU A 48 -11.38 13.35 3.99
CA LEU A 48 -11.10 13.18 2.56
C LEU A 48 -12.22 12.46 1.81
N TYR A 49 -13.06 11.74 2.52
CA TYR A 49 -14.24 11.14 1.92
C TYR A 49 -15.48 11.51 2.76
N LEU A 50 -16.52 11.96 2.12
CA LEU A 50 -17.82 12.18 2.76
C LEU A 50 -18.66 10.94 2.55
N ASP A 51 -19.34 10.52 3.63
CA ASP A 51 -20.24 9.39 3.65
C ASP A 51 -21.32 9.52 2.56
N GLU A 52 -21.73 8.40 1.95
CA GLU A 52 -22.77 8.37 0.90
C GLU A 52 -24.10 9.00 1.33
N TRP A 53 -24.33 9.19 2.62
CA TRP A 53 -25.50 9.84 3.18
C TRP A 53 -25.58 11.34 2.89
N VAL A 54 -24.46 12.01 2.55
CA VAL A 54 -24.41 13.40 2.12
C VAL A 54 -24.42 13.45 0.59
N ARG A 55 -25.43 12.84 -0.01
CA ARG A 55 -25.56 12.59 -1.46
C ARG A 55 -25.61 13.83 -2.36
N ASP A 56 -25.86 15.02 -1.81
CA ASP A 56 -25.96 16.25 -2.62
C ASP A 56 -24.61 16.90 -2.93
N MET A 57 -23.49 16.35 -2.39
CA MET A 57 -22.15 16.89 -2.61
C MET A 57 -21.25 15.96 -3.42
N LYS A 58 -21.72 15.41 -4.54
CA LYS A 58 -20.88 14.68 -5.51
C LYS A 58 -19.64 15.48 -5.99
N LYS A 59 -19.58 16.77 -5.71
CA LYS A 59 -18.46 17.65 -6.08
C LYS A 59 -17.27 17.64 -5.12
N ASN A 60 -17.38 17.06 -3.92
CA ASN A 60 -16.34 17.15 -2.87
C ASN A 60 -15.77 15.81 -2.42
N ARG A 61 -16.00 14.72 -3.14
CA ARG A 61 -15.31 13.46 -2.86
C ARG A 61 -13.87 13.58 -3.37
N LEU A 62 -12.93 13.67 -2.44
CA LEU A 62 -11.50 13.84 -2.74
C LEU A 62 -10.79 12.49 -2.93
N VAL A 63 -11.30 11.42 -2.31
CA VAL A 63 -10.73 10.06 -2.38
C VAL A 63 -11.82 9.03 -2.73
N ASN A 64 -11.48 8.10 -3.61
CA ASN A 64 -12.29 6.94 -3.94
C ASN A 64 -11.79 5.71 -3.17
N LEU A 65 -12.62 5.12 -2.31
CA LEU A 65 -12.24 3.96 -1.50
C LEU A 65 -12.73 2.65 -2.12
N HIS A 66 -11.88 1.63 -2.08
CA HIS A 66 -12.15 0.29 -2.56
C HIS A 66 -11.86 -0.73 -1.47
N TYR A 67 -12.78 -1.66 -1.22
CA TYR A 67 -12.50 -2.77 -0.32
C TYR A 67 -11.62 -3.81 -1.02
N GLY A 68 -10.46 -4.08 -0.42
CA GLY A 68 -9.49 -5.07 -0.88
C GLY A 68 -8.53 -5.47 0.24
N ASP A 69 -7.82 -6.58 0.04
CA ASP A 69 -6.85 -7.11 1.00
C ASP A 69 -5.60 -7.59 0.25
N MET A 70 -4.41 -7.34 0.80
CA MET A 70 -3.14 -7.82 0.23
C MET A 70 -3.06 -9.36 0.21
N THR A 71 -3.88 -10.03 1.01
CA THR A 71 -3.97 -11.50 1.02
C THR A 71 -4.96 -12.07 0.00
N ASP A 72 -5.64 -11.21 -0.78
CA ASP A 72 -6.64 -11.60 -1.77
C ASP A 72 -6.33 -11.05 -3.17
N SER A 73 -5.74 -11.89 -4.02
CA SER A 73 -5.38 -11.55 -5.40
C SER A 73 -6.58 -11.08 -6.23
N SER A 74 -7.76 -11.66 -6.02
CA SER A 74 -8.94 -11.36 -6.82
C SER A 74 -9.43 -9.94 -6.58
N SER A 75 -9.39 -9.46 -5.34
CA SER A 75 -9.73 -8.08 -4.99
C SER A 75 -8.74 -7.09 -5.60
N LEU A 76 -7.43 -7.38 -5.55
CA LEU A 76 -6.39 -6.52 -6.11
C LEU A 76 -6.52 -6.41 -7.63
N ILE A 77 -6.66 -7.53 -8.34
CA ILE A 77 -6.85 -7.53 -9.80
C ILE A 77 -8.08 -6.71 -10.18
N ARG A 78 -9.21 -6.93 -9.52
CA ARG A 78 -10.46 -6.19 -9.79
C ARG A 78 -10.30 -4.68 -9.56
N ILE A 79 -9.65 -4.27 -8.46
CA ILE A 79 -9.43 -2.85 -8.14
C ILE A 79 -8.51 -2.21 -9.18
N ILE A 80 -7.36 -2.82 -9.48
CA ILE A 80 -6.40 -2.28 -10.44
C ILE A 80 -7.01 -2.22 -11.85
N GLN A 81 -7.80 -3.23 -12.24
CA GLN A 81 -8.52 -3.23 -13.50
C GLN A 81 -9.54 -2.08 -13.60
N GLN A 82 -10.26 -1.82 -12.52
CA GLN A 82 -11.27 -0.75 -12.46
C GLN A 82 -10.62 0.65 -12.47
N VAL A 83 -9.54 0.81 -11.71
CA VAL A 83 -8.88 2.11 -11.47
C VAL A 83 -7.93 2.49 -12.60
N GLN A 84 -7.24 1.52 -13.20
CA GLN A 84 -6.22 1.75 -14.23
C GLN A 84 -5.17 2.79 -13.82
N PRO A 85 -4.51 2.65 -12.65
CA PRO A 85 -3.69 3.69 -12.06
C PRO A 85 -2.44 4.02 -12.90
N ASP A 86 -2.01 5.27 -12.86
CA ASP A 86 -0.72 5.70 -13.37
C ASP A 86 0.40 5.44 -12.34
N GLU A 87 0.04 5.49 -11.06
CA GLU A 87 0.97 5.29 -9.95
C GLU A 87 0.30 4.46 -8.84
N ILE A 88 1.03 3.45 -8.33
CA ILE A 88 0.63 2.65 -7.17
C ILE A 88 1.61 2.91 -6.03
N TYR A 89 1.09 3.22 -4.85
CA TYR A 89 1.85 3.37 -3.62
C TYR A 89 1.47 2.24 -2.66
N ASN A 90 2.33 1.22 -2.57
CA ASN A 90 2.09 0.08 -1.70
C ASN A 90 2.66 0.35 -0.30
N LEU A 91 1.80 0.84 0.60
CA LEU A 91 2.11 1.16 1.99
C LEU A 91 1.45 0.17 2.97
N ALA A 92 0.61 -0.75 2.47
CA ALA A 92 -0.04 -1.74 3.31
C ALA A 92 0.97 -2.76 3.83
N ALA A 93 0.98 -3.00 5.12
CA ALA A 93 1.78 -4.01 5.77
C ALA A 93 1.22 -4.39 7.16
N GLN A 94 1.56 -5.58 7.63
CA GLN A 94 1.63 -5.88 9.06
C GLN A 94 2.96 -5.33 9.58
N SER A 95 3.01 -4.06 9.97
CA SER A 95 4.26 -3.33 10.22
C SER A 95 4.80 -3.42 11.66
N HIS A 96 4.12 -4.14 12.56
CA HIS A 96 4.54 -4.25 13.94
C HIS A 96 5.51 -5.42 14.12
N VAL A 97 6.82 -5.13 14.27
CA VAL A 97 7.90 -6.12 14.33
C VAL A 97 7.65 -7.21 15.38
N LYS A 98 7.26 -6.84 16.63
CA LYS A 98 7.00 -7.84 17.67
C LYS A 98 5.83 -8.76 17.30
N VAL A 99 4.74 -8.21 16.77
CA VAL A 99 3.56 -9.00 16.34
C VAL A 99 3.91 -9.97 15.22
N SER A 100 4.93 -9.68 14.40
CA SER A 100 5.37 -10.60 13.36
C SER A 100 5.89 -11.94 13.89
N PHE A 101 6.35 -11.99 15.14
CA PHE A 101 6.73 -13.26 15.79
C PHE A 101 5.51 -14.05 16.28
N ASP A 102 4.41 -13.37 16.60
CA ASP A 102 3.18 -14.00 17.07
C ASP A 102 2.33 -14.51 15.88
N VAL A 103 2.38 -13.82 14.75
CA VAL A 103 1.61 -14.15 13.53
C VAL A 103 2.51 -14.11 12.26
N PRO A 104 3.54 -14.97 12.18
CA PRO A 104 4.54 -14.92 11.12
C PRO A 104 3.96 -15.26 9.74
N GLU A 105 3.02 -16.20 9.66
CA GLU A 105 2.38 -16.58 8.39
C GLU A 105 1.55 -15.42 7.82
N TYR A 106 0.74 -14.76 8.65
CA TYR A 106 -0.03 -13.60 8.21
C TYR A 106 0.90 -12.46 7.76
N THR A 107 2.01 -12.25 8.48
CA THR A 107 3.01 -11.24 8.11
C THR A 107 3.62 -11.56 6.74
N ALA A 108 4.01 -12.81 6.49
CA ALA A 108 4.53 -13.24 5.20
C ALA A 108 3.47 -13.09 4.08
N GLU A 109 2.24 -13.50 4.33
CA GLU A 109 1.15 -13.41 3.37
C GLU A 109 0.78 -11.96 2.99
N ALA A 110 0.75 -11.05 3.96
CA ALA A 110 0.40 -9.65 3.73
C ALA A 110 1.56 -8.86 3.12
N ASP A 111 2.79 -9.02 3.63
CA ASP A 111 3.90 -8.13 3.35
C ASP A 111 4.79 -8.65 2.19
N ALA A 112 5.02 -9.97 2.11
CA ALA A 112 5.80 -10.59 1.04
C ALA A 112 4.90 -10.97 -0.13
N VAL A 113 4.06 -11.98 0.05
CA VAL A 113 3.19 -12.50 -1.03
C VAL A 113 2.17 -11.45 -1.47
N GLY A 114 1.75 -10.55 -0.58
CA GLY A 114 0.89 -9.41 -0.92
C GLY A 114 1.55 -8.45 -1.92
N THR A 115 2.85 -8.18 -1.76
CA THR A 115 3.63 -7.38 -2.73
C THR A 115 3.65 -8.09 -4.08
N LEU A 116 3.99 -9.38 -4.12
CA LEU A 116 3.96 -10.19 -5.34
C LEU A 116 2.57 -10.17 -6.01
N ARG A 117 1.48 -10.29 -5.25
CA ARG A 117 0.10 -10.21 -5.79
C ARG A 117 -0.19 -8.88 -6.46
N MET A 118 0.32 -7.78 -5.89
CA MET A 118 0.17 -6.45 -6.48
C MET A 118 0.92 -6.34 -7.81
N LEU A 119 2.17 -6.82 -7.87
CA LEU A 119 2.99 -6.84 -9.08
C LEU A 119 2.37 -7.74 -10.16
N GLU A 120 1.93 -8.95 -9.78
CA GLU A 120 1.24 -9.87 -10.68
C GLU A 120 -0.08 -9.29 -11.23
N ALA A 121 -0.84 -8.56 -10.41
CA ALA A 121 -2.05 -7.90 -10.89
C ALA A 121 -1.74 -6.87 -11.98
N VAL A 122 -0.69 -6.08 -11.82
CA VAL A 122 -0.22 -5.12 -12.84
C VAL A 122 0.23 -5.85 -14.11
N ARG A 123 0.99 -6.95 -13.97
CA ARG A 123 1.46 -7.77 -15.08
C ARG A 123 0.31 -8.44 -15.84
N ILE A 124 -0.62 -9.09 -15.14
CA ILE A 124 -1.79 -9.77 -15.73
C ILE A 124 -2.65 -8.79 -16.53
N LEU A 125 -2.75 -7.54 -16.08
CA LEU A 125 -3.55 -6.50 -16.72
C LEU A 125 -2.78 -5.76 -17.83
N GLY A 126 -1.51 -6.09 -18.09
CA GLY A 126 -0.69 -5.48 -19.15
C GLY A 126 -0.35 -4.01 -18.87
N LEU A 127 -0.23 -3.62 -17.60
CA LEU A 127 -0.03 -2.24 -17.17
C LEU A 127 1.44 -1.87 -16.89
N GLU A 128 2.40 -2.77 -17.09
CA GLU A 128 3.83 -2.60 -16.74
C GLU A 128 4.48 -1.38 -17.39
N LYS A 129 4.01 -1.00 -18.57
CA LYS A 129 4.52 0.19 -19.27
C LYS A 129 3.85 1.49 -18.85
N LYS A 130 2.68 1.40 -18.24
CA LYS A 130 1.88 2.55 -17.82
C LYS A 130 2.09 2.86 -16.34
N THR A 131 1.93 1.86 -15.49
CA THR A 131 1.85 2.02 -14.03
C THR A 131 3.22 2.00 -13.38
N LYS A 132 3.54 3.06 -12.64
CA LYS A 132 4.72 3.12 -11.77
C LYS A 132 4.35 2.62 -10.40
N ILE A 133 5.22 1.83 -9.77
CA ILE A 133 4.97 1.26 -8.45
C ILE A 133 6.03 1.77 -7.47
N TYR A 134 5.57 2.31 -6.34
CA TYR A 134 6.38 2.58 -5.17
C TYR A 134 6.09 1.51 -4.11
N GLN A 135 7.11 0.75 -3.71
CA GLN A 135 7.05 -0.20 -2.61
C GLN A 135 7.69 0.41 -1.37
N ALA A 136 6.91 0.62 -0.32
CA ALA A 136 7.47 1.03 0.96
C ALA A 136 8.38 -0.07 1.51
N SER A 137 9.59 0.30 1.89
CA SER A 137 10.56 -0.61 2.48
C SER A 137 10.70 -0.35 4.00
N THR A 138 11.79 -0.80 4.61
CA THR A 138 12.04 -0.68 6.04
C THR A 138 13.52 -0.76 6.37
N SER A 139 13.95 -0.09 7.44
CA SER A 139 15.30 -0.25 8.01
C SER A 139 15.53 -1.65 8.62
N GLU A 140 14.45 -2.40 8.92
CA GLU A 140 14.53 -3.77 9.41
C GLU A 140 15.18 -4.77 8.41
N LEU A 141 15.37 -4.36 7.15
CA LEU A 141 16.16 -5.11 6.18
C LEU A 141 17.61 -5.26 6.64
N PHE A 142 18.19 -4.21 7.24
CA PHE A 142 19.55 -4.26 7.76
C PHE A 142 19.68 -5.13 9.01
N GLY A 143 18.66 -5.21 9.85
CA GLY A 143 18.55 -6.11 11.00
C GLY A 143 19.81 -6.14 11.87
N LEU A 144 20.61 -7.25 11.81
CA LEU A 144 21.94 -7.29 12.41
C LEU A 144 22.91 -6.54 11.49
N VAL A 145 23.07 -5.26 11.74
CA VAL A 145 23.84 -4.32 10.91
C VAL A 145 25.25 -4.81 10.63
N GLN A 146 25.63 -4.89 9.36
CA GLN A 146 26.93 -5.40 8.92
C GLN A 146 28.00 -4.31 8.78
N GLU A 147 27.61 -3.04 8.68
CA GLU A 147 28.51 -1.87 8.68
C GLU A 147 27.80 -0.63 9.21
N VAL A 148 28.59 0.31 9.77
CA VAL A 148 28.11 1.59 10.33
C VAL A 148 28.99 2.72 9.79
N PRO A 149 28.38 3.78 9.18
CA PRO A 149 26.96 3.94 8.84
C PRO A 149 26.53 3.01 7.68
N GLN A 150 25.22 2.69 7.60
CA GLN A 150 24.66 1.98 6.47
C GLN A 150 24.66 2.86 5.21
N LYS A 151 24.74 2.22 4.06
CA LYS A 151 24.65 2.80 2.72
C LYS A 151 23.96 1.82 1.77
N GLU A 152 23.72 2.21 0.53
CA GLU A 152 22.99 1.41 -0.46
C GLU A 152 23.62 0.04 -0.74
N THR A 153 24.93 -0.09 -0.51
CA THR A 153 25.69 -1.34 -0.71
C THR A 153 25.76 -2.21 0.54
N THR A 154 25.25 -1.74 1.69
CA THR A 154 25.28 -2.50 2.94
C THR A 154 24.43 -3.76 2.80
N PRO A 155 24.98 -4.96 3.07
CA PRO A 155 24.21 -6.21 3.02
C PRO A 155 23.05 -6.20 3.99
N PHE A 156 21.90 -6.72 3.54
CA PHE A 156 20.75 -6.98 4.39
C PHE A 156 20.95 -8.22 5.26
N TYR A 157 20.53 -8.14 6.50
CA TYR A 157 20.56 -9.25 7.44
C TYR A 157 19.37 -9.19 8.41
N PRO A 158 18.12 -9.37 7.91
CA PRO A 158 16.92 -9.23 8.73
C PRO A 158 16.88 -10.22 9.88
N ARG A 159 16.30 -9.82 11.00
CA ARG A 159 16.23 -10.60 12.24
C ARG A 159 14.81 -10.78 12.76
N SER A 160 13.81 -10.50 11.93
CA SER A 160 12.40 -10.67 12.26
C SER A 160 11.62 -11.23 11.08
N PRO A 161 10.50 -11.94 11.30
CA PRO A 161 9.60 -12.34 10.21
C PRO A 161 9.15 -11.16 9.36
N TYR A 162 8.89 -10.00 9.99
CA TYR A 162 8.60 -8.75 9.27
C TYR A 162 9.75 -8.33 8.34
N GLY A 163 10.98 -8.28 8.86
CA GLY A 163 12.14 -7.89 8.05
C GLY A 163 12.37 -8.83 6.87
N VAL A 164 12.21 -10.16 7.07
CA VAL A 164 12.32 -11.16 6.00
C VAL A 164 11.22 -10.98 4.95
N ALA A 165 9.97 -10.76 5.38
CA ALA A 165 8.85 -10.53 4.46
C ALA A 165 9.06 -9.26 3.62
N LYS A 166 9.57 -8.19 4.23
CA LYS A 166 9.89 -6.94 3.54
C LYS A 166 11.09 -7.10 2.60
N GLN A 167 12.06 -7.95 2.93
CA GLN A 167 13.18 -8.26 2.04
C GLN A 167 12.72 -9.02 0.79
N TYR A 168 11.77 -9.94 0.94
CA TYR A 168 11.16 -10.60 -0.22
C TYR A 168 10.56 -9.57 -1.18
N GLY A 169 9.72 -8.65 -0.69
CA GLY A 169 9.12 -7.61 -1.51
C GLY A 169 10.11 -6.54 -2.05
N PHE A 170 11.36 -6.54 -1.59
CA PHE A 170 12.44 -5.71 -2.15
C PHE A 170 13.12 -6.41 -3.35
N LEU A 171 13.14 -7.75 -3.35
CA LEU A 171 13.81 -8.56 -4.38
C LEU A 171 12.88 -8.88 -5.57
N ASP A 172 11.55 -8.71 -5.42
CA ASP A 172 10.55 -8.87 -6.48
C ASP A 172 10.60 -7.69 -7.45
#